data_438fe0fbfeceea08baf697b8f0913ecb
#
_entry.id   438fe0fbfeceea08baf697b8f0913ecb
#
_cell.length_a   1.000
_cell.length_b   1.000
_cell.length_c   1.000
_cell.angle_alpha   90.00
_cell.angle_beta   90.00
_cell.angle_gamma   90.00
#
_symmetry.space_group_name_H-M   'P 1'
#
loop_
_entity.id
_entity.type
_entity.pdbx_description
1 polymer ?
#
loop_
_entity_poly.entity_id
_entity_poly.type
_entity_poly.pdbx_seq_one_letter_code
_entity_poly.pdbx_strand_id
1 'polypeptide(L)'
;CGIATYSQHLVESAPHGADVIFAPQVSAEDLVNPDEDFVLRNWIVGKENNYLENLQQQIDVLRLDVLVIQFNYGFFNHRELAAFIRHQHDAGRVVVMAMHSTVDPQKEPEWNFRLAEMVDALSLCDRLLVHSIADMNRLKGLGLTDNVALFPHGVINYSAPSPRNNPQALPLIASYGFCLPHKGLMELVESVHRLKQAGKPVRLRLVNAEYPVGESRDLVAELKAASQRLGVTDLVEMHNDFLPDDESLRLLSEADLLIFAYQNTGESASGAVRYGMATQKPVAVTPLAIFDDLDDAVFKFDGCNVDDISQGIDRILHSIRQQDSWASATQKRADAWREQHDYHAVSRRLVNMCQGLAKAKYFK
;
A
#
# COMPACT_ATOMS: atom_id res chain seq x y z
N CYS A 1 6.22 -5.62 -6.30
CA CYS A 1 4.99 -5.99 -5.56
C CYS A 1 4.91 -5.17 -4.27
N GLY A 2 3.82 -4.41 -4.05
CA GLY A 2 3.66 -3.55 -2.87
C GLY A 2 3.78 -4.27 -1.52
N ILE A 3 3.39 -5.55 -1.45
CA ILE A 3 3.53 -6.36 -0.24
C ILE A 3 4.99 -6.73 0.02
N ALA A 4 5.79 -6.96 -1.04
CA ALA A 4 7.23 -7.20 -0.89
C ALA A 4 7.92 -5.95 -0.35
N THR A 5 7.63 -4.78 -0.91
CA THR A 5 8.16 -3.49 -0.43
C THR A 5 7.74 -3.20 1.02
N TYR A 6 6.48 -3.44 1.38
CA TYR A 6 6.02 -3.34 2.76
C TYR A 6 6.81 -4.26 3.71
N SER A 7 7.02 -5.52 3.31
CA SER A 7 7.75 -6.50 4.11
C SER A 7 9.22 -6.10 4.27
N GLN A 8 9.84 -5.61 3.20
CA GLN A 8 11.21 -5.11 3.20
C GLN A 8 11.37 -3.97 4.21
N HIS A 9 10.51 -2.94 4.14
CA HIS A 9 10.58 -1.81 5.09
C HIS A 9 10.36 -2.23 6.53
N LEU A 10 9.48 -3.22 6.80
CA LEU A 10 9.31 -3.76 8.14
C LEU A 10 10.58 -4.42 8.67
N VAL A 11 11.24 -5.23 7.84
CA VAL A 11 12.45 -5.96 8.24
C VAL A 11 13.64 -5.03 8.41
N GLU A 12 13.90 -4.13 7.44
CA GLU A 12 14.99 -3.15 7.50
C GLU A 12 14.87 -2.20 8.70
N SER A 13 13.63 -1.91 9.12
CA SER A 13 13.36 -1.01 10.25
C SER A 13 13.24 -1.75 11.59
N ALA A 14 13.32 -3.09 11.61
CA ALA A 14 13.18 -3.87 12.83
C ALA A 14 14.42 -3.74 13.72
N PRO A 15 14.28 -3.65 15.07
CA PRO A 15 15.40 -3.47 16.00
C PRO A 15 16.47 -4.57 15.94
N HIS A 16 16.08 -5.77 15.54
CA HIS A 16 16.94 -6.97 15.46
C HIS A 16 16.81 -7.71 14.13
N GLY A 17 16.09 -7.13 13.17
CA GLY A 17 15.78 -7.78 11.89
C GLY A 17 14.81 -8.95 12.03
N ALA A 18 14.61 -9.66 10.92
CA ALA A 18 14.02 -10.99 10.89
C ALA A 18 15.16 -12.01 10.77
N ASP A 19 15.03 -13.18 11.41
CA ASP A 19 16.04 -14.22 11.31
C ASP A 19 16.12 -14.78 9.87
N VAL A 20 14.96 -14.89 9.20
CA VAL A 20 14.84 -15.37 7.82
C VAL A 20 13.57 -14.86 7.17
N ILE A 21 13.63 -14.59 5.88
CA ILE A 21 12.48 -14.29 5.02
C ILE A 21 12.26 -15.44 4.03
N PHE A 22 11.08 -16.04 4.07
CA PHE A 22 10.66 -17.01 3.08
C PHE A 22 9.91 -16.33 1.94
N ALA A 23 10.59 -16.16 0.82
CA ALA A 23 10.03 -15.56 -0.38
C ALA A 23 9.58 -16.63 -1.40
N PRO A 24 8.64 -16.31 -2.31
CA PRO A 24 8.29 -17.21 -3.40
C PRO A 24 9.44 -17.38 -4.39
N GLN A 25 9.48 -18.52 -5.05
CA GLN A 25 10.39 -18.74 -6.19
C GLN A 25 10.02 -17.81 -7.33
N VAL A 26 11.03 -17.22 -7.93
CA VAL A 26 10.93 -16.39 -9.14
C VAL A 26 12.05 -16.78 -10.10
N SER A 27 11.91 -16.48 -11.38
CA SER A 27 13.01 -16.67 -12.32
C SER A 27 14.15 -15.68 -12.01
N ALA A 28 15.38 -16.03 -12.36
CA ALA A 28 16.51 -15.14 -12.17
C ALA A 28 16.38 -13.82 -12.97
N GLU A 29 15.62 -13.86 -14.07
CA GLU A 29 15.36 -12.70 -14.93
C GLU A 29 14.36 -11.72 -14.29
N ASP A 30 13.51 -12.20 -13.38
CA ASP A 30 12.52 -11.40 -12.69
C ASP A 30 13.04 -10.74 -11.39
N LEU A 31 14.26 -11.07 -10.98
CA LEU A 31 14.92 -10.45 -9.83
C LEU A 31 15.49 -9.09 -10.23
N VAL A 32 14.94 -8.03 -9.68
CA VAL A 32 15.45 -6.65 -9.87
C VAL A 32 16.80 -6.47 -9.18
N ASN A 33 16.95 -7.07 -7.98
CA ASN A 33 18.18 -7.06 -7.19
C ASN A 33 18.48 -8.49 -6.69
N PRO A 34 19.76 -8.85 -6.44
CA PRO A 34 20.09 -10.08 -5.75
C PRO A 34 19.41 -10.14 -4.37
N ASP A 35 18.95 -11.34 -3.98
CA ASP A 35 18.47 -11.57 -2.64
C ASP A 35 19.60 -11.41 -1.61
N GLU A 36 19.23 -10.99 -0.41
CA GLU A 36 20.13 -11.01 0.74
C GLU A 36 20.24 -12.44 1.32
N ASP A 37 21.32 -12.73 2.04
CA ASP A 37 21.65 -14.07 2.56
C ASP A 37 20.53 -14.67 3.45
N PHE A 38 19.71 -13.83 4.08
CA PHE A 38 18.57 -14.26 4.92
C PHE A 38 17.26 -14.47 4.16
N VAL A 39 17.25 -14.31 2.83
CA VAL A 39 16.06 -14.53 1.97
C VAL A 39 16.13 -15.94 1.35
N LEU A 40 15.17 -16.80 1.68
CA LEU A 40 15.05 -18.16 1.18
C LEU A 40 13.83 -18.29 0.27
N ARG A 41 14.05 -18.64 -1.01
CA ARG A 41 12.99 -18.84 -2.00
C ARG A 41 12.62 -20.31 -2.11
N ASN A 42 11.59 -20.74 -1.39
CA ASN A 42 11.27 -22.16 -1.25
C ASN A 42 9.79 -22.54 -1.40
N TRP A 43 8.94 -21.62 -1.82
CA TRP A 43 7.54 -21.87 -2.11
C TRP A 43 7.12 -21.22 -3.43
N ILE A 44 5.94 -21.53 -3.95
CA ILE A 44 5.47 -21.03 -5.25
C ILE A 44 4.18 -20.24 -5.04
N VAL A 45 4.11 -19.04 -5.61
CA VAL A 45 2.87 -18.28 -5.72
C VAL A 45 1.93 -19.00 -6.66
N GLY A 46 0.72 -19.29 -6.21
CA GLY A 46 -0.25 -19.93 -7.08
C GLY A 46 -1.38 -20.59 -6.33
N LYS A 47 -2.29 -21.18 -7.08
CA LYS A 47 -3.58 -21.64 -6.60
C LYS A 47 -3.72 -23.16 -6.63
N GLU A 48 -2.89 -23.86 -7.42
CA GLU A 48 -2.94 -25.30 -7.48
C GLU A 48 -2.12 -25.93 -6.37
N ASN A 49 -0.86 -25.53 -6.25
CA ASN A 49 0.06 -26.03 -5.24
C ASN A 49 1.13 -24.96 -4.92
N ASN A 50 1.26 -24.62 -3.65
CA ASN A 50 2.27 -23.66 -3.17
C ASN A 50 3.55 -24.33 -2.67
N TYR A 51 3.61 -25.67 -2.58
CA TYR A 51 4.71 -26.41 -1.98
C TYR A 51 5.03 -25.97 -0.53
N LEU A 52 4.00 -25.66 0.26
CA LEU A 52 4.16 -25.19 1.64
C LEU A 52 4.75 -26.27 2.56
N GLU A 53 4.75 -27.54 2.15
CA GLU A 53 5.46 -28.61 2.85
C GLU A 53 6.96 -28.37 2.91
N ASN A 54 7.57 -27.86 1.82
CA ASN A 54 8.99 -27.51 1.80
C ASN A 54 9.28 -26.35 2.75
N LEU A 55 8.40 -25.34 2.75
CA LEU A 55 8.47 -24.21 3.68
C LEU A 55 8.37 -24.70 5.13
N GLN A 56 7.43 -25.59 5.43
CA GLN A 56 7.26 -26.19 6.74
C GLN A 56 8.51 -26.93 7.21
N GLN A 57 9.11 -27.76 6.37
CA GLN A 57 10.35 -28.48 6.70
C GLN A 57 11.51 -27.50 7.02
N GLN A 58 11.64 -26.41 6.29
CA GLN A 58 12.66 -25.40 6.55
C GLN A 58 12.43 -24.71 7.90
N ILE A 59 11.19 -24.35 8.21
CA ILE A 59 10.80 -23.76 9.49
C ILE A 59 11.16 -24.71 10.65
N ASP A 60 10.90 -26.02 10.49
CA ASP A 60 11.21 -27.03 11.48
C ASP A 60 12.73 -27.19 11.69
N VAL A 61 13.50 -27.21 10.60
CA VAL A 61 14.97 -27.30 10.63
C VAL A 61 15.58 -26.08 11.33
N LEU A 62 15.10 -24.89 11.02
CA LEU A 62 15.57 -23.64 11.62
C LEU A 62 15.02 -23.39 13.03
N ARG A 63 14.08 -24.21 13.50
CA ARG A 63 13.44 -24.11 14.82
C ARG A 63 12.86 -22.71 15.11
N LEU A 64 12.19 -22.16 14.13
CA LEU A 64 11.58 -20.83 14.29
C LEU A 64 10.37 -20.90 15.23
N ASP A 65 10.28 -19.93 16.13
CA ASP A 65 9.22 -19.85 17.14
C ASP A 65 8.04 -18.98 16.71
N VAL A 66 8.28 -18.00 15.85
CA VAL A 66 7.31 -16.99 15.43
C VAL A 66 7.28 -16.87 13.93
N LEU A 67 6.10 -16.90 13.35
CA LEU A 67 5.86 -16.72 11.93
C LEU A 67 4.98 -15.49 11.69
N VAL A 68 5.39 -14.63 10.76
CA VAL A 68 4.59 -13.50 10.27
C VAL A 68 4.26 -13.74 8.80
N ILE A 69 3.02 -14.10 8.52
CA ILE A 69 2.54 -14.44 7.17
C ILE A 69 1.95 -13.18 6.52
N GLN A 70 2.42 -12.85 5.33
CA GLN A 70 1.87 -11.77 4.50
C GLN A 70 0.80 -12.34 3.58
N PHE A 71 -0.47 -12.15 3.91
CA PHE A 71 -1.58 -12.76 3.19
C PHE A 71 -2.14 -11.87 2.09
N ASN A 72 -2.29 -12.47 0.90
CA ASN A 72 -3.12 -11.98 -0.20
C ASN A 72 -3.75 -13.19 -0.90
N TYR A 73 -4.98 -13.05 -1.40
CA TYR A 73 -5.70 -14.13 -2.09
C TYR A 73 -4.92 -14.75 -3.27
N GLY A 74 -4.14 -13.94 -3.98
CA GLY A 74 -3.34 -14.40 -5.12
C GLY A 74 -2.10 -15.20 -4.76
N PHE A 75 -1.70 -15.24 -3.49
CA PHE A 75 -0.43 -15.86 -3.10
C PHE A 75 -0.57 -17.33 -2.76
N PHE A 76 -1.68 -17.75 -2.16
CA PHE A 76 -1.79 -19.06 -1.53
C PHE A 76 -2.97 -19.87 -2.04
N ASN A 77 -2.75 -21.18 -2.16
CA ASN A 77 -3.84 -22.12 -2.14
C ASN A 77 -4.44 -22.16 -0.71
N HIS A 78 -5.73 -21.90 -0.59
CA HIS A 78 -6.37 -21.77 0.72
C HIS A 78 -6.33 -23.06 1.56
N ARG A 79 -6.40 -24.23 0.92
CA ARG A 79 -6.37 -25.54 1.62
C ARG A 79 -4.98 -25.83 2.16
N GLU A 80 -3.95 -25.57 1.35
CA GLU A 80 -2.56 -25.72 1.80
C GLU A 80 -2.23 -24.74 2.92
N LEU A 81 -2.63 -23.47 2.76
CA LEU A 81 -2.43 -22.45 3.80
C LEU A 81 -3.15 -22.82 5.09
N ALA A 82 -4.40 -23.30 5.02
CA ALA A 82 -5.13 -23.74 6.20
C ALA A 82 -4.46 -24.95 6.90
N ALA A 83 -3.95 -25.91 6.13
CA ALA A 83 -3.20 -27.05 6.67
C ALA A 83 -1.87 -26.58 7.30
N PHE A 84 -1.17 -25.68 6.63
CA PHE A 84 0.07 -25.08 7.13
C PHE A 84 -0.15 -24.35 8.47
N ILE A 85 -1.18 -23.50 8.58
CA ILE A 85 -1.51 -22.79 9.83
C ILE A 85 -1.77 -23.78 10.96
N ARG A 86 -2.59 -24.83 10.72
CA ARG A 86 -2.87 -25.86 11.73
C ARG A 86 -1.59 -26.54 12.21
N HIS A 87 -0.72 -26.95 11.28
CA HIS A 87 0.54 -27.57 11.63
C HIS A 87 1.41 -26.65 12.50
N GLN A 88 1.54 -25.36 12.14
CA GLN A 88 2.35 -24.43 12.92
C GLN A 88 1.74 -24.18 14.31
N HIS A 89 0.40 -24.10 14.40
CA HIS A 89 -0.29 -23.98 15.68
C HIS A 89 -0.05 -25.21 16.57
N ASP A 90 -0.20 -26.44 16.01
CA ASP A 90 -0.02 -27.70 16.74
C ASP A 90 1.44 -27.91 17.16
N ALA A 91 2.40 -27.38 16.41
CA ALA A 91 3.80 -27.33 16.78
C ALA A 91 4.11 -26.29 17.89
N GLY A 92 3.11 -25.58 18.39
CA GLY A 92 3.25 -24.58 19.45
C GLY A 92 3.85 -23.25 19.01
N ARG A 93 4.00 -22.98 17.70
CA ARG A 93 4.54 -21.75 17.17
C ARG A 93 3.54 -20.60 17.24
N VAL A 94 4.05 -19.39 17.38
CA VAL A 94 3.24 -18.18 17.23
C VAL A 94 3.00 -17.93 15.75
N VAL A 95 1.74 -17.79 15.36
CA VAL A 95 1.33 -17.48 13.99
C VAL A 95 0.63 -16.12 13.97
N VAL A 96 1.26 -15.14 13.32
CA VAL A 96 0.71 -13.83 13.06
C VAL A 96 0.47 -13.71 11.55
N MET A 97 -0.69 -13.21 11.13
CA MET A 97 -0.99 -13.02 9.71
C MET A 97 -1.38 -11.58 9.43
N ALA A 98 -0.63 -10.90 8.55
CA ALA A 98 -0.97 -9.58 8.03
C ALA A 98 -1.87 -9.73 6.80
N MET A 99 -3.10 -9.22 6.91
CA MET A 99 -4.15 -9.36 5.90
C MET A 99 -4.14 -8.14 4.96
N HIS A 100 -3.48 -8.26 3.80
CA HIS A 100 -3.44 -7.18 2.81
C HIS A 100 -4.72 -7.06 1.98
N SER A 101 -5.60 -8.04 2.05
CA SER A 101 -6.95 -8.00 1.50
C SER A 101 -7.87 -8.88 2.32
N THR A 102 -9.08 -8.38 2.62
CA THR A 102 -10.14 -9.11 3.31
C THR A 102 -11.44 -9.12 2.51
N VAL A 103 -11.50 -8.43 1.38
CA VAL A 103 -12.62 -8.46 0.43
C VAL A 103 -12.46 -9.67 -0.47
N ASP A 104 -13.46 -10.56 -0.46
CA ASP A 104 -13.45 -11.73 -1.34
C ASP A 104 -13.42 -11.30 -2.82
N PRO A 105 -12.56 -11.92 -3.65
CA PRO A 105 -12.48 -11.62 -5.07
C PRO A 105 -13.80 -11.94 -5.78
N GLN A 106 -14.24 -11.06 -6.67
CA GLN A 106 -15.54 -11.22 -7.36
C GLN A 106 -15.43 -11.80 -8.77
N LYS A 107 -14.25 -11.82 -9.37
CA LYS A 107 -14.11 -11.91 -10.84
C LYS A 107 -13.74 -13.26 -11.43
N GLU A 108 -13.39 -14.29 -10.68
CA GLU A 108 -12.98 -15.56 -11.31
C GLU A 108 -13.40 -16.77 -10.48
N PRO A 109 -14.34 -17.64 -10.94
CA PRO A 109 -14.84 -18.79 -10.18
C PRO A 109 -13.75 -19.80 -9.78
N GLU A 110 -12.74 -20.00 -10.63
CA GLU A 110 -11.68 -20.98 -10.42
C GLU A 110 -10.65 -20.58 -9.37
N TRP A 111 -10.63 -19.31 -9.01
CA TRP A 111 -9.65 -18.72 -8.10
C TRP A 111 -10.26 -18.26 -6.78
N ASN A 112 -11.55 -18.32 -6.64
CA ASN A 112 -12.26 -17.74 -5.51
C ASN A 112 -12.45 -18.76 -4.42
N PHE A 113 -11.59 -18.69 -3.42
CA PHE A 113 -12.06 -19.08 -2.09
C PHE A 113 -12.58 -17.83 -1.35
N ARG A 114 -13.47 -18.04 -0.42
CA ARG A 114 -13.96 -17.01 0.49
C ARG A 114 -13.24 -17.13 1.84
N LEU A 115 -12.97 -16.02 2.49
CA LEU A 115 -12.39 -16.07 3.85
C LEU A 115 -13.21 -16.93 4.82
N ALA A 116 -14.52 -16.97 4.62
CA ALA A 116 -15.41 -17.86 5.39
C ALA A 116 -14.99 -19.34 5.36
N GLU A 117 -14.34 -19.80 4.29
CA GLU A 117 -13.85 -21.18 4.16
C GLU A 117 -12.58 -21.45 4.99
N MET A 118 -11.91 -20.38 5.44
CA MET A 118 -10.67 -20.45 6.22
C MET A 118 -10.85 -20.08 7.70
N VAL A 119 -12.06 -19.76 8.15
CA VAL A 119 -12.31 -19.24 9.52
C VAL A 119 -11.72 -20.16 10.59
N ASP A 120 -11.87 -21.47 10.46
CA ASP A 120 -11.32 -22.44 11.42
C ASP A 120 -9.79 -22.35 11.51
N ALA A 121 -9.10 -22.19 10.38
CA ALA A 121 -7.65 -22.04 10.37
C ALA A 121 -7.22 -20.64 10.85
N LEU A 122 -7.92 -19.59 10.43
CA LEU A 122 -7.65 -18.22 10.83
C LEU A 122 -7.85 -17.99 12.34
N SER A 123 -8.80 -18.72 12.95
CA SER A 123 -9.02 -18.68 14.40
C SER A 123 -7.84 -19.24 15.21
N LEU A 124 -7.00 -20.10 14.59
CA LEU A 124 -5.79 -20.64 15.20
C LEU A 124 -4.59 -19.68 15.15
N CYS A 125 -4.66 -18.62 14.35
CA CYS A 125 -3.64 -17.60 14.36
C CYS A 125 -3.65 -16.84 15.70
N ASP A 126 -2.48 -16.56 16.26
CA ASP A 126 -2.37 -15.78 17.50
C ASP A 126 -2.80 -14.32 17.27
N ARG A 127 -2.57 -13.78 16.07
CA ARG A 127 -3.09 -12.46 15.63
C ARG A 127 -3.33 -12.45 14.12
N LEU A 128 -4.44 -11.80 13.75
CA LEU A 128 -4.75 -11.35 12.39
C LEU A 128 -4.62 -9.84 12.36
N LEU A 129 -3.61 -9.33 11.67
CA LEU A 129 -3.34 -7.91 11.56
C LEU A 129 -4.07 -7.35 10.34
N VAL A 130 -4.89 -6.34 10.54
CA VAL A 130 -5.65 -5.67 9.48
C VAL A 130 -5.27 -4.20 9.41
N HIS A 131 -5.37 -3.61 8.22
CA HIS A 131 -4.91 -2.24 7.98
C HIS A 131 -6.01 -1.19 8.13
N SER A 132 -7.29 -1.61 8.17
CA SER A 132 -8.43 -0.70 8.30
C SER A 132 -9.49 -1.21 9.28
N ILE A 133 -10.32 -0.28 9.77
CA ILE A 133 -11.49 -0.62 10.59
C ILE A 133 -12.52 -1.45 9.78
N ALA A 134 -12.64 -1.17 8.48
CA ALA A 134 -13.53 -1.93 7.60
C ALA A 134 -13.13 -3.40 7.52
N ASP A 135 -11.82 -3.69 7.41
CA ASP A 135 -11.29 -5.05 7.44
C ASP A 135 -11.55 -5.74 8.79
N MET A 136 -11.30 -5.00 9.89
CA MET A 136 -11.58 -5.52 11.23
C MET A 136 -13.04 -5.92 11.37
N ASN A 137 -13.96 -5.06 10.94
CA ASN A 137 -15.39 -5.34 11.02
C ASN A 137 -15.79 -6.52 10.12
N ARG A 138 -15.16 -6.68 8.95
CA ARG A 138 -15.41 -7.81 8.05
C ARG A 138 -15.00 -9.13 8.69
N LEU A 139 -13.80 -9.22 9.28
CA LEU A 139 -13.35 -10.42 10.00
C LEU A 139 -14.21 -10.71 11.22
N LYS A 140 -14.62 -9.70 11.98
CA LYS A 140 -15.57 -9.86 13.09
C LYS A 140 -16.92 -10.38 12.62
N GLY A 141 -17.40 -9.94 11.46
CA GLY A 141 -18.60 -10.47 10.82
C GLY A 141 -18.52 -11.95 10.46
N LEU A 142 -17.31 -12.50 10.29
CA LEU A 142 -17.04 -13.93 10.10
C LEU A 142 -16.86 -14.69 11.44
N GLY A 143 -17.00 -14.03 12.60
CA GLY A 143 -16.81 -14.63 13.91
C GLY A 143 -15.38 -14.59 14.45
N LEU A 144 -14.44 -13.97 13.74
CA LEU A 144 -13.06 -13.79 14.19
C LEU A 144 -12.98 -12.52 15.05
N THR A 145 -13.20 -12.66 16.37
CA THR A 145 -13.31 -11.52 17.30
C THR A 145 -12.09 -11.36 18.20
N ASP A 146 -11.46 -12.45 18.60
CA ASP A 146 -10.51 -12.45 19.72
C ASP A 146 -9.06 -12.22 19.28
N ASN A 147 -8.75 -12.53 18.02
CA ASN A 147 -7.40 -12.49 17.48
C ASN A 147 -7.16 -11.40 16.42
N VAL A 148 -8.17 -10.58 16.09
CA VAL A 148 -8.03 -9.49 15.11
C VAL A 148 -7.51 -8.22 15.79
N ALA A 149 -6.49 -7.60 15.19
CA ALA A 149 -5.90 -6.36 15.66
C ALA A 149 -5.68 -5.37 14.52
N LEU A 150 -5.99 -4.10 14.76
CA LEU A 150 -5.66 -3.01 13.82
C LEU A 150 -4.15 -2.76 13.83
N PHE A 151 -3.55 -2.84 12.67
CA PHE A 151 -2.12 -2.64 12.48
C PHE A 151 -1.90 -1.82 11.20
N PRO A 152 -1.89 -0.47 11.30
CA PRO A 152 -1.76 0.40 10.15
C PRO A 152 -0.43 0.23 9.42
N HIS A 153 -0.40 0.57 8.13
CA HIS A 153 0.83 0.62 7.34
C HIS A 153 1.82 1.66 7.90
N GLY A 154 3.12 1.37 7.71
CA GLY A 154 4.18 2.31 8.00
C GLY A 154 4.36 3.36 6.90
N VAL A 155 5.12 4.40 7.21
CA VAL A 155 5.64 5.40 6.30
C VAL A 155 7.16 5.44 6.40
N ILE A 156 7.85 5.56 5.25
CA ILE A 156 9.30 5.70 5.21
C ILE A 156 9.72 7.09 5.65
N ASN A 157 10.84 7.17 6.35
CA ASN A 157 11.42 8.45 6.72
C ASN A 157 12.24 9.00 5.55
N TYR A 158 11.78 10.11 4.98
CA TYR A 158 12.42 10.76 3.85
C TYR A 158 12.68 12.24 4.14
N SER A 159 13.92 12.66 3.91
CA SER A 159 14.29 14.06 3.99
C SER A 159 14.27 14.69 2.60
N ALA A 160 13.21 15.42 2.30
CA ALA A 160 13.08 16.10 1.02
C ALA A 160 14.21 17.14 0.82
N PRO A 161 14.79 17.23 -0.37
CA PRO A 161 15.67 18.35 -0.71
C PRO A 161 14.89 19.68 -0.61
N SER A 162 15.61 20.77 -0.34
CA SER A 162 15.01 22.09 -0.21
C SER A 162 14.12 22.42 -1.42
N PRO A 163 12.90 22.93 -1.22
CA PRO A 163 11.98 23.21 -2.31
C PRO A 163 12.56 24.22 -3.29
N ARG A 164 12.37 23.94 -4.58
CA ARG A 164 12.67 24.93 -5.63
C ARG A 164 11.55 25.97 -5.63
N ASN A 165 11.74 27.05 -4.91
CA ASN A 165 10.81 28.17 -4.92
C ASN A 165 10.92 28.93 -6.25
N ASN A 166 10.01 28.67 -7.18
CA ASN A 166 9.74 29.55 -8.30
C ASN A 166 8.29 30.05 -8.20
N PRO A 167 8.08 31.26 -7.63
CA PRO A 167 6.72 31.78 -7.41
C PRO A 167 5.91 32.02 -8.69
N GLN A 168 6.57 32.05 -9.85
CA GLN A 168 5.93 32.28 -11.16
C GLN A 168 5.57 30.95 -11.88
N ALA A 169 6.00 29.80 -11.37
CA ALA A 169 5.67 28.51 -11.98
C ALA A 169 4.22 28.14 -11.73
N LEU A 170 3.60 27.47 -12.70
CA LEU A 170 2.30 26.83 -12.48
C LEU A 170 2.40 25.80 -11.35
N PRO A 171 1.35 25.66 -10.52
CA PRO A 171 1.33 24.62 -9.50
C PRO A 171 1.56 23.24 -10.11
N LEU A 172 2.35 22.43 -9.45
CA LEU A 172 2.61 21.05 -9.82
C LEU A 172 1.83 20.13 -8.89
N ILE A 173 0.89 19.39 -9.46
CA ILE A 173 0.25 18.25 -8.78
C ILE A 173 0.90 16.95 -9.25
N ALA A 174 0.99 15.93 -8.36
CA ALA A 174 1.55 14.65 -8.75
C ALA A 174 0.77 13.46 -8.18
N SER A 175 0.88 12.32 -8.85
CA SER A 175 0.36 11.02 -8.39
C SER A 175 1.44 9.97 -8.46
N TYR A 176 1.30 8.90 -7.66
CA TYR A 176 2.27 7.82 -7.54
C TYR A 176 1.61 6.44 -7.48
N GLY A 177 2.33 5.42 -7.98
CA GLY A 177 1.97 4.01 -7.86
C GLY A 177 2.03 3.28 -9.19
N PHE A 178 1.21 2.23 -9.34
CA PHE A 178 1.07 1.56 -10.64
C PHE A 178 0.02 2.24 -11.51
N CYS A 179 0.24 2.23 -12.82
CA CYS A 179 -0.71 2.72 -13.82
C CYS A 179 -1.83 1.69 -13.99
N LEU A 180 -2.87 1.78 -13.14
CA LEU A 180 -4.02 0.88 -13.14
C LEU A 180 -5.33 1.68 -13.14
N PRO A 181 -6.42 1.18 -13.77
CA PRO A 181 -7.65 1.93 -13.97
C PRO A 181 -8.27 2.51 -12.70
N HIS A 182 -8.26 1.73 -11.61
CA HIS A 182 -8.83 2.16 -10.33
C HIS A 182 -8.04 3.27 -9.62
N LYS A 183 -6.88 3.68 -10.14
CA LYS A 183 -6.08 4.76 -9.55
C LYS A 183 -6.55 6.17 -9.93
N GLY A 184 -7.53 6.30 -10.83
CA GLY A 184 -8.15 7.58 -11.20
C GLY A 184 -7.23 8.53 -11.98
N LEU A 185 -6.29 7.95 -12.75
CA LEU A 185 -5.32 8.76 -13.51
C LEU A 185 -5.96 9.48 -14.69
N MET A 186 -7.00 8.92 -15.29
CA MET A 186 -7.78 9.56 -16.35
C MET A 186 -8.53 10.77 -15.80
N GLU A 187 -9.14 10.62 -14.64
CA GLU A 187 -9.83 11.70 -13.92
C GLU A 187 -8.88 12.86 -13.59
N LEU A 188 -7.60 12.57 -13.30
CA LEU A 188 -6.58 13.62 -13.09
C LEU A 188 -6.26 14.35 -14.39
N VAL A 189 -6.07 13.66 -15.51
CA VAL A 189 -5.82 14.28 -16.82
C VAL A 189 -7.00 15.16 -17.24
N GLU A 190 -8.23 14.69 -17.05
CA GLU A 190 -9.46 15.45 -17.35
C GLU A 190 -9.62 16.66 -16.40
N SER A 191 -9.21 16.52 -15.12
CA SER A 191 -9.21 17.63 -14.16
C SER A 191 -8.23 18.73 -14.56
N VAL A 192 -7.05 18.38 -15.09
CA VAL A 192 -6.09 19.37 -15.64
C VAL A 192 -6.71 20.15 -16.80
N HIS A 193 -7.42 19.46 -17.70
CA HIS A 193 -8.13 20.12 -18.81
C HIS A 193 -9.19 21.09 -18.27
N ARG A 194 -10.02 20.69 -17.31
CA ARG A 194 -11.05 21.56 -16.72
C ARG A 194 -10.45 22.79 -16.03
N LEU A 195 -9.38 22.60 -15.27
CA LEU A 195 -8.68 23.70 -14.63
C LEU A 195 -8.06 24.67 -15.65
N LYS A 196 -7.50 24.16 -16.76
CA LYS A 196 -7.00 24.99 -17.86
C LYS A 196 -8.13 25.81 -18.47
N GLN A 197 -9.29 25.22 -18.75
CA GLN A 197 -10.47 25.92 -19.27
C GLN A 197 -10.99 27.00 -18.32
N ALA A 198 -10.92 26.75 -17.00
CA ALA A 198 -11.31 27.70 -15.97
C ALA A 198 -10.31 28.83 -15.76
N GLY A 199 -9.20 28.89 -16.53
CA GLY A 199 -8.14 29.90 -16.37
C GLY A 199 -7.23 29.68 -15.15
N LYS A 200 -7.24 28.45 -14.59
CA LYS A 200 -6.46 28.04 -13.41
C LYS A 200 -5.53 26.87 -13.75
N PRO A 201 -4.66 26.98 -14.76
CA PRO A 201 -3.84 25.86 -15.21
C PRO A 201 -2.92 25.33 -14.11
N VAL A 202 -2.78 24.02 -14.07
CA VAL A 202 -1.86 23.28 -13.22
C VAL A 202 -1.04 22.30 -14.07
N ARG A 203 0.15 21.93 -13.61
CA ARG A 203 0.93 20.85 -14.20
C ARG A 203 0.61 19.56 -13.44
N LEU A 204 0.58 18.45 -14.15
CA LEU A 204 0.39 17.12 -13.59
C LEU A 204 1.62 16.26 -13.88
N ARG A 205 2.18 15.63 -12.84
CA ARG A 205 3.22 14.62 -12.96
C ARG A 205 2.65 13.26 -12.51
N LEU A 206 2.62 12.31 -13.41
CA LEU A 206 2.26 10.93 -13.14
C LEU A 206 3.54 10.11 -12.97
N VAL A 207 3.89 9.74 -11.74
CA VAL A 207 4.96 8.81 -11.41
C VAL A 207 4.30 7.44 -11.21
N ASN A 208 3.75 6.90 -12.30
CA ASN A 208 2.90 5.72 -12.27
C ASN A 208 3.46 4.65 -13.20
N ALA A 209 4.18 3.70 -12.59
CA ALA A 209 4.84 2.63 -13.30
C ALA A 209 3.85 1.73 -14.04
N GLU A 210 4.20 1.31 -15.25
CA GLU A 210 3.45 0.28 -15.97
C GLU A 210 3.54 -1.03 -15.16
N TYR A 211 2.38 -1.63 -14.90
CA TYR A 211 2.29 -2.95 -14.28
C TYR A 211 2.31 -4.03 -15.39
N PRO A 212 2.92 -5.20 -15.20
CA PRO A 212 3.09 -6.20 -16.27
C PRO A 212 1.79 -6.94 -16.64
N VAL A 213 0.74 -6.18 -16.96
CA VAL A 213 -0.56 -6.66 -17.46
C VAL A 213 -1.03 -5.79 -18.62
N GLY A 214 -1.76 -6.38 -19.56
CA GLY A 214 -2.24 -5.66 -20.77
C GLY A 214 -3.02 -4.41 -20.45
N GLU A 215 -3.91 -4.46 -19.47
CA GLU A 215 -4.75 -3.34 -19.02
C GLU A 215 -3.93 -2.10 -18.60
N SER A 216 -2.76 -2.30 -17.99
CA SER A 216 -1.89 -1.19 -17.60
C SER A 216 -1.25 -0.51 -18.82
N ARG A 217 -0.76 -1.31 -19.77
CA ARG A 217 -0.20 -0.81 -21.02
C ARG A 217 -1.24 -0.02 -21.84
N ASP A 218 -2.46 -0.56 -21.93
CA ASP A 218 -3.56 0.09 -22.63
C ASP A 218 -3.89 1.43 -21.98
N LEU A 219 -3.95 1.48 -20.66
CA LEU A 219 -4.18 2.73 -19.91
C LEU A 219 -3.09 3.77 -20.16
N VAL A 220 -1.80 3.40 -20.21
CA VAL A 220 -0.72 4.33 -20.56
C VAL A 220 -0.94 4.94 -21.95
N ALA A 221 -1.35 4.14 -22.92
CA ALA A 221 -1.67 4.63 -24.26
C ALA A 221 -2.89 5.55 -24.27
N GLU A 222 -3.93 5.20 -23.51
CA GLU A 222 -5.15 6.01 -23.38
C GLU A 222 -4.88 7.36 -22.71
N LEU A 223 -4.06 7.41 -21.66
CA LEU A 223 -3.68 8.66 -20.99
C LEU A 223 -2.92 9.61 -21.93
N LYS A 224 -2.01 9.08 -22.75
CA LYS A 224 -1.29 9.86 -23.78
C LYS A 224 -2.29 10.40 -24.84
N ALA A 225 -3.16 9.56 -25.34
CA ALA A 225 -4.17 9.95 -26.33
C ALA A 225 -5.16 10.98 -25.75
N ALA A 226 -5.59 10.81 -24.50
CA ALA A 226 -6.47 11.76 -23.83
C ALA A 226 -5.78 13.12 -23.63
N SER A 227 -4.53 13.14 -23.21
CA SER A 227 -3.76 14.39 -23.04
C SER A 227 -3.65 15.17 -24.36
N GLN A 228 -3.46 14.48 -25.48
CA GLN A 228 -3.46 15.10 -26.83
C GLN A 228 -4.85 15.62 -27.22
N ARG A 229 -5.89 14.78 -27.09
CA ARG A 229 -7.27 15.13 -27.42
C ARG A 229 -7.77 16.34 -26.63
N LEU A 230 -7.43 16.42 -25.36
CA LEU A 230 -7.82 17.48 -24.45
C LEU A 230 -6.92 18.73 -24.53
N GLY A 231 -5.84 18.67 -25.30
CA GLY A 231 -4.92 19.80 -25.49
C GLY A 231 -4.15 20.16 -24.21
N VAL A 232 -3.75 19.16 -23.41
CA VAL A 232 -3.00 19.34 -22.15
C VAL A 232 -1.66 18.62 -22.14
N THR A 233 -1.16 18.16 -23.28
CA THR A 233 0.12 17.45 -23.39
C THR A 233 1.29 18.22 -22.80
N ASP A 234 1.28 19.55 -22.92
CA ASP A 234 2.26 20.47 -22.36
C ASP A 234 2.20 20.61 -20.83
N LEU A 235 1.12 20.16 -20.22
CA LEU A 235 0.87 20.22 -18.78
C LEU A 235 1.01 18.86 -18.09
N VAL A 236 1.07 17.74 -18.83
CA VAL A 236 1.09 16.39 -18.28
C VAL A 236 2.43 15.71 -18.55
N GLU A 237 3.16 15.41 -17.50
CA GLU A 237 4.41 14.67 -17.50
C GLU A 237 4.17 13.24 -17.00
N MET A 238 4.68 12.23 -17.72
CA MET A 238 4.45 10.81 -17.38
C MET A 238 5.77 10.07 -17.22
N HIS A 239 5.95 9.43 -16.06
CA HIS A 239 7.02 8.48 -15.75
C HIS A 239 6.38 7.11 -15.58
N ASN A 240 6.53 6.24 -16.58
CA ASN A 240 5.91 4.92 -16.59
C ASN A 240 6.88 3.77 -16.28
N ASP A 241 8.16 4.09 -16.07
CA ASP A 241 9.16 3.12 -15.60
C ASP A 241 9.00 2.88 -14.10
N PHE A 242 9.39 1.68 -13.64
CA PHE A 242 9.49 1.38 -12.23
C PHE A 242 10.77 2.02 -11.67
N LEU A 243 10.63 3.21 -11.14
CA LEU A 243 11.76 3.98 -10.61
C LEU A 243 12.17 3.49 -9.22
N PRO A 244 13.44 3.64 -8.84
CA PRO A 244 13.89 3.47 -7.45
C PRO A 244 13.16 4.41 -6.50
N ASP A 245 13.08 4.03 -5.22
CA ASP A 245 12.34 4.77 -4.20
C ASP A 245 12.85 6.20 -4.02
N ASP A 246 14.16 6.40 -4.00
CA ASP A 246 14.81 7.70 -3.86
C ASP A 246 14.47 8.64 -5.02
N GLU A 247 14.47 8.13 -6.25
CA GLU A 247 14.08 8.90 -7.43
C GLU A 247 12.59 9.22 -7.45
N SER A 248 11.74 8.24 -7.11
CA SER A 248 10.30 8.42 -6.97
C SER A 248 9.99 9.51 -5.94
N LEU A 249 10.58 9.42 -4.74
CA LEU A 249 10.39 10.38 -3.67
C LEU A 249 10.92 11.78 -4.04
N ARG A 250 12.05 11.86 -4.74
CA ARG A 250 12.58 13.11 -5.25
C ARG A 250 11.60 13.79 -6.19
N LEU A 251 11.06 13.05 -7.18
CA LEU A 251 10.07 13.58 -8.13
C LEU A 251 8.78 14.04 -7.43
N LEU A 252 8.31 13.27 -6.46
CA LEU A 252 7.12 13.60 -5.68
C LEU A 252 7.34 14.81 -4.77
N SER A 253 8.53 14.97 -4.19
CA SER A 253 8.86 16.10 -3.31
C SER A 253 8.89 17.45 -4.01
N GLU A 254 8.94 17.49 -5.33
CA GLU A 254 8.85 18.70 -6.14
C GLU A 254 7.41 19.22 -6.30
N ALA A 255 6.40 18.39 -6.00
CA ALA A 255 5.00 18.78 -6.16
C ALA A 255 4.52 19.72 -5.05
N ASP A 256 3.52 20.54 -5.38
CA ASP A 256 2.80 21.39 -4.43
C ASP A 256 1.68 20.62 -3.74
N LEU A 257 1.13 19.60 -4.40
CA LEU A 257 0.07 18.75 -3.89
C LEU A 257 0.18 17.35 -4.51
N LEU A 258 0.15 16.32 -3.68
CA LEU A 258 0.08 14.92 -4.13
C LEU A 258 -1.35 14.44 -4.11
N ILE A 259 -1.77 13.71 -5.14
CA ILE A 259 -3.17 13.32 -5.32
C ILE A 259 -3.29 11.82 -5.58
N PHE A 260 -4.17 11.16 -4.83
CA PHE A 260 -4.54 9.77 -5.01
C PHE A 260 -6.05 9.72 -5.30
N ALA A 261 -6.38 9.87 -6.57
CA ALA A 261 -7.75 10.01 -7.08
C ALA A 261 -8.45 8.65 -7.30
N TYR A 262 -8.19 7.67 -6.41
CA TYR A 262 -8.71 6.32 -6.57
C TYR A 262 -10.21 6.31 -6.81
N GLN A 263 -10.64 5.35 -7.63
CA GLN A 263 -12.04 5.15 -7.94
C GLN A 263 -12.61 4.06 -7.03
N ASN A 264 -12.82 2.85 -7.49
CA ASN A 264 -13.28 1.75 -6.66
C ASN A 264 -12.14 0.73 -6.50
N THR A 265 -11.91 0.26 -5.27
CA THR A 265 -10.87 -0.73 -4.99
C THR A 265 -11.27 -1.65 -3.84
N GLY A 266 -10.87 -2.92 -3.93
CA GLY A 266 -10.97 -3.90 -2.85
C GLY A 266 -9.70 -4.00 -1.98
N GLU A 267 -8.69 -3.14 -2.22
CA GLU A 267 -7.48 -3.11 -1.42
C GLU A 267 -7.76 -2.57 0.00
N SER A 268 -7.13 -3.15 1.01
CA SER A 268 -7.33 -2.78 2.43
C SER A 268 -6.66 -1.47 2.79
N ALA A 269 -5.52 -1.15 2.20
CA ALA A 269 -4.78 0.10 2.39
C ALA A 269 -3.91 0.40 1.17
N SER A 270 -3.63 1.68 0.94
CA SER A 270 -2.78 2.11 -0.18
C SER A 270 -1.33 2.27 0.25
N GLY A 271 -0.45 1.40 -0.24
CA GLY A 271 1.00 1.60 -0.10
C GLY A 271 1.49 2.89 -0.79
N ALA A 272 0.92 3.22 -1.95
CA ALA A 272 1.33 4.37 -2.73
C ALA A 272 1.13 5.72 -2.02
N VAL A 273 0.02 5.90 -1.29
CA VAL A 273 -0.24 7.14 -0.54
C VAL A 273 0.82 7.39 0.53
N ARG A 274 1.46 6.32 1.07
CA ARG A 274 2.53 6.42 2.07
C ARG A 274 3.79 7.08 1.48
N TYR A 275 4.08 6.85 0.20
CA TYR A 275 5.14 7.59 -0.50
C TYR A 275 4.80 9.08 -0.59
N GLY A 276 3.54 9.41 -0.87
CA GLY A 276 3.08 10.79 -0.79
C GLY A 276 3.29 11.40 0.60
N MET A 277 2.84 10.73 1.64
CA MET A 277 3.01 11.17 3.03
C MET A 277 4.48 11.30 3.43
N ALA A 278 5.37 10.42 2.94
CA ALA A 278 6.81 10.46 3.22
C ALA A 278 7.47 11.75 2.74
N THR A 279 7.01 12.35 1.64
CA THR A 279 7.57 13.58 1.09
C THR A 279 7.30 14.84 1.93
N GLN A 280 6.47 14.75 2.96
CA GLN A 280 6.04 15.88 3.79
C GLN A 280 5.23 16.93 3.02
N LYS A 281 4.83 16.64 1.79
CA LYS A 281 3.96 17.50 1.00
C LYS A 281 2.48 17.29 1.35
N PRO A 282 1.64 18.29 1.10
CA PRO A 282 0.20 18.11 1.18
C PRO A 282 -0.28 16.96 0.31
N VAL A 283 -1.18 16.13 0.85
CA VAL A 283 -1.76 14.97 0.16
C VAL A 283 -3.27 15.15 0.09
N ALA A 284 -3.86 14.87 -1.06
CA ALA A 284 -5.32 14.83 -1.27
C ALA A 284 -5.75 13.45 -1.77
N VAL A 285 -6.89 12.99 -1.30
CA VAL A 285 -7.43 11.66 -1.63
C VAL A 285 -8.92 11.74 -1.95
N THR A 286 -9.42 10.80 -2.74
CA THR A 286 -10.87 10.55 -2.88
C THR A 286 -11.44 9.97 -1.59
N PRO A 287 -12.76 10.15 -1.29
CA PRO A 287 -13.36 9.75 -0.04
C PRO A 287 -13.64 8.23 0.02
N LEU A 288 -12.63 7.42 -0.14
CA LEU A 288 -12.71 5.95 -0.14
C LEU A 288 -12.13 5.36 1.16
N ALA A 289 -12.72 4.26 1.62
CA ALA A 289 -12.34 3.58 2.85
C ALA A 289 -10.86 3.13 2.90
N ILE A 290 -10.21 2.93 1.75
CA ILE A 290 -8.78 2.60 1.66
C ILE A 290 -7.87 3.69 2.27
N PHE A 291 -8.40 4.91 2.47
CA PHE A 291 -7.68 6.06 3.03
C PHE A 291 -8.16 6.45 4.44
N ASP A 292 -9.07 5.67 5.04
CA ASP A 292 -9.66 6.01 6.34
C ASP A 292 -8.64 6.07 7.48
N ASP A 293 -7.55 5.31 7.39
CA ASP A 293 -6.46 5.31 8.36
C ASP A 293 -5.61 6.59 8.34
N LEU A 294 -5.74 7.42 7.30
CA LEU A 294 -5.10 8.73 7.21
C LEU A 294 -5.93 9.84 7.88
N ASP A 295 -7.22 9.58 8.10
CA ASP A 295 -8.17 10.51 8.72
C ASP A 295 -8.03 11.95 8.18
N ASP A 296 -7.82 12.92 9.05
CA ASP A 296 -7.64 14.35 8.73
C ASP A 296 -6.16 14.73 8.47
N ALA A 297 -5.25 13.75 8.36
CA ALA A 297 -3.87 13.98 7.95
C ALA A 297 -3.73 14.28 6.44
N VAL A 298 -4.82 14.14 5.69
CA VAL A 298 -4.91 14.40 4.24
C VAL A 298 -6.13 15.26 3.93
N PHE A 299 -6.08 15.95 2.79
CA PHE A 299 -7.28 16.58 2.23
C PHE A 299 -8.17 15.53 1.58
N LYS A 300 -9.48 15.65 1.73
CA LYS A 300 -10.44 14.77 1.07
C LYS A 300 -11.23 15.55 0.03
N PHE A 301 -11.36 14.98 -1.17
CA PHE A 301 -12.28 15.46 -2.18
C PHE A 301 -13.72 15.18 -1.77
N ASP A 302 -14.67 15.92 -2.35
CA ASP A 302 -16.11 15.72 -2.06
C ASP A 302 -16.66 14.47 -2.73
N GLY A 303 -15.96 13.95 -3.77
CA GLY A 303 -16.30 12.71 -4.50
C GLY A 303 -15.15 12.23 -5.38
N CYS A 304 -15.45 11.25 -6.24
CA CYS A 304 -14.46 10.60 -7.10
C CYS A 304 -14.55 11.05 -8.59
N ASN A 305 -15.56 11.84 -8.94
CA ASN A 305 -15.70 12.28 -10.32
C ASN A 305 -14.79 13.49 -10.63
N VAL A 306 -14.65 13.79 -11.93
CA VAL A 306 -13.75 14.85 -12.42
C VAL A 306 -14.13 16.24 -11.90
N ASP A 307 -15.44 16.52 -11.70
CA ASP A 307 -15.89 17.80 -11.16
C ASP A 307 -15.45 18.00 -9.73
N ASP A 308 -15.68 17.01 -8.87
CA ASP A 308 -15.30 17.03 -7.46
C ASP A 308 -13.78 17.13 -7.31
N ILE A 309 -13.02 16.37 -8.13
CA ILE A 309 -11.56 16.38 -8.09
C ILE A 309 -11.02 17.73 -8.55
N SER A 310 -11.48 18.26 -9.69
CA SER A 310 -10.97 19.54 -10.23
C SER A 310 -11.27 20.73 -9.31
N GLN A 311 -12.50 20.80 -8.77
CA GLN A 311 -12.87 21.84 -7.80
C GLN A 311 -12.09 21.68 -6.49
N GLY A 312 -11.89 20.44 -6.02
CA GLY A 312 -11.09 20.14 -4.86
C GLY A 312 -9.63 20.55 -5.01
N ILE A 313 -9.01 20.27 -6.17
CA ILE A 313 -7.64 20.71 -6.47
C ILE A 313 -7.52 22.23 -6.36
N ASP A 314 -8.41 22.97 -7.00
CA ASP A 314 -8.39 24.44 -6.94
C ASP A 314 -8.53 24.96 -5.52
N ARG A 315 -9.50 24.44 -4.76
CA ARG A 315 -9.76 24.81 -3.35
C ARG A 315 -8.55 24.52 -2.46
N ILE A 316 -7.96 23.32 -2.59
CA ILE A 316 -6.82 22.90 -1.77
C ILE A 316 -5.57 23.72 -2.11
N LEU A 317 -5.24 23.90 -3.38
CA LEU A 317 -4.11 24.72 -3.80
C LEU A 317 -4.25 26.20 -3.36
N HIS A 318 -5.47 26.72 -3.37
CA HIS A 318 -5.75 28.06 -2.83
C HIS A 318 -5.49 28.11 -1.32
N SER A 319 -6.00 27.16 -0.56
CA SER A 319 -5.80 27.04 0.90
C SER A 319 -4.30 26.94 1.25
N ILE A 320 -3.54 26.10 0.55
CA ILE A 320 -2.10 25.93 0.73
C ILE A 320 -1.36 27.26 0.48
N ARG A 321 -1.68 27.97 -0.60
CA ARG A 321 -1.05 29.26 -0.93
C ARG A 321 -1.34 30.34 0.11
N GLN A 322 -2.56 30.36 0.65
CA GLN A 322 -2.98 31.31 1.69
C GLN A 322 -2.46 30.91 3.08
N GLN A 323 -1.93 29.70 3.23
CA GLN A 323 -1.56 29.11 4.52
C GLN A 323 -2.68 29.26 5.57
N ASP A 324 -3.91 29.06 5.14
CA ASP A 324 -5.08 29.23 6.00
C ASP A 324 -5.16 28.17 7.12
N SER A 325 -6.16 28.28 7.95
CA SER A 325 -6.35 27.39 9.11
C SER A 325 -6.56 25.94 8.70
N TRP A 326 -7.20 25.69 7.54
CA TRP A 326 -7.44 24.33 7.05
C TRP A 326 -6.14 23.66 6.60
N ALA A 327 -5.35 24.33 5.73
CA ALA A 327 -4.05 23.85 5.29
C ALA A 327 -3.08 23.62 6.48
N SER A 328 -3.00 24.58 7.40
CA SER A 328 -2.13 24.50 8.56
C SER A 328 -2.52 23.37 9.52
N ALA A 329 -3.82 23.16 9.76
CA ALA A 329 -4.32 22.08 10.61
C ALA A 329 -4.06 20.70 9.99
N THR A 330 -4.33 20.54 8.68
CA THR A 330 -4.06 19.30 7.96
C THR A 330 -2.58 18.95 7.97
N GLN A 331 -1.70 19.92 7.71
CA GLN A 331 -0.24 19.71 7.76
C GLN A 331 0.21 19.25 9.14
N LYS A 332 -0.25 19.91 10.21
CA LYS A 332 0.08 19.52 11.60
C LYS A 332 -0.35 18.09 11.92
N ARG A 333 -1.52 17.67 11.44
CA ARG A 333 -2.00 16.29 11.62
C ARG A 333 -1.19 15.31 10.80
N ALA A 334 -0.80 15.68 9.57
CA ALA A 334 0.08 14.88 8.72
C ALA A 334 1.45 14.64 9.38
N ASP A 335 2.03 15.68 10.02
CA ASP A 335 3.29 15.55 10.75
C ASP A 335 3.16 14.57 11.93
N ALA A 336 2.13 14.73 12.75
CA ALA A 336 1.85 13.83 13.87
C ALA A 336 1.56 12.39 13.42
N TRP A 337 0.85 12.24 12.28
CA TRP A 337 0.55 10.92 11.71
C TRP A 337 1.84 10.22 11.26
N ARG A 338 2.76 10.93 10.58
CA ARG A 338 4.06 10.37 10.15
C ARG A 338 4.90 9.90 11.33
N GLU A 339 4.99 10.69 12.41
CA GLU A 339 5.72 10.32 13.62
C GLU A 339 5.17 9.01 14.24
N GLN A 340 3.86 8.84 14.24
CA GLN A 340 3.20 7.65 14.80
C GLN A 340 3.32 6.42 13.89
N HIS A 341 3.48 6.62 12.58
CA HIS A 341 3.49 5.56 11.56
C HIS A 341 4.86 5.38 10.89
N ASP A 342 5.92 5.99 11.43
CA ASP A 342 7.29 5.69 11.00
C ASP A 342 7.58 4.18 11.06
N TYR A 343 8.22 3.62 10.03
CA TYR A 343 8.45 2.17 9.96
C TYR A 343 9.27 1.64 11.15
N HIS A 344 10.18 2.42 11.76
CA HIS A 344 10.87 1.99 12.97
C HIS A 344 9.89 1.84 14.16
N ALA A 345 8.89 2.71 14.28
CA ALA A 345 7.87 2.60 15.31
C ALA A 345 6.91 1.42 15.02
N VAL A 346 6.53 1.22 13.76
CA VAL A 346 5.64 0.11 13.33
C VAL A 346 6.34 -1.23 13.54
N SER A 347 7.58 -1.38 13.07
CA SER A 347 8.36 -2.62 13.22
C SER A 347 8.63 -2.96 14.67
N ARG A 348 8.95 -1.97 15.50
CA ARG A 348 9.10 -2.18 16.96
C ARG A 348 7.81 -2.69 17.60
N ARG A 349 6.64 -2.17 17.20
CA ARG A 349 5.34 -2.68 17.68
C ARG A 349 5.11 -4.13 17.27
N LEU A 350 5.44 -4.48 16.01
CA LEU A 350 5.34 -5.86 15.52
C LEU A 350 6.24 -6.80 16.31
N VAL A 351 7.51 -6.47 16.46
CA VAL A 351 8.50 -7.27 17.23
C VAL A 351 8.05 -7.45 18.66
N ASN A 352 7.65 -6.36 19.35
CA ASN A 352 7.20 -6.42 20.74
C ASN A 352 5.94 -7.30 20.90
N MET A 353 5.00 -7.22 19.95
CA MET A 353 3.82 -8.07 19.93
C MET A 353 4.20 -9.54 19.75
N CYS A 354 5.04 -9.86 18.78
CA CYS A 354 5.53 -11.22 18.51
C CYS A 354 6.24 -11.82 19.75
N GLN A 355 7.14 -11.06 20.36
CA GLN A 355 7.83 -11.46 21.59
C GLN A 355 6.87 -11.67 22.77
N GLY A 356 5.87 -10.81 22.93
CA GLY A 356 4.84 -10.94 23.95
C GLY A 356 4.01 -12.22 23.77
N LEU A 357 3.61 -12.52 22.53
CA LEU A 357 2.88 -13.74 22.18
C LEU A 357 3.72 -15.01 22.42
N ALA A 358 5.00 -15.00 22.02
CA ALA A 358 5.92 -16.10 22.27
C ALA A 358 6.07 -16.36 23.78
N LYS A 359 6.34 -15.33 24.56
CA LYS A 359 6.41 -15.46 26.03
C LYS A 359 5.11 -16.06 26.62
N ALA A 360 3.95 -15.58 26.18
CA ALA A 360 2.66 -16.08 26.68
C ALA A 360 2.42 -17.56 26.35
N LYS A 361 2.95 -18.08 25.22
CA LYS A 361 2.88 -19.52 24.86
C LYS A 361 3.84 -20.38 25.68
N TYR A 362 5.05 -19.90 25.96
CA TYR A 362 6.05 -20.68 26.71
C TYR A 362 5.78 -20.73 28.22
N PHE A 363 4.96 -19.84 28.77
CA PHE A 363 4.62 -19.82 30.20
C PHE A 363 3.24 -20.45 30.52
N LYS A 364 2.56 -21.05 29.53
CA LYS A 364 1.38 -21.90 29.71
C LYS A 364 1.78 -23.38 29.79
#